data_7e293164d14180a35318b00310ff13cb
#
_entry.id   7e293164d14180a35318b00310ff13cb
#
_cell.length_a   1.000
_cell.length_b   1.000
_cell.length_c   1.000
_cell.angle_alpha   90.00
_cell.angle_beta   90.00
_cell.angle_gamma   90.00
#
_symmetry.space_group_name_H-M   'P 1'
#
loop_
_entity.id
_entity.type
_entity.pdbx_description
1 polymer ?
#
loop_
_entity_poly.entity_id
_entity_poly.type
_entity_poly.pdbx_seq_one_letter_code
_entity_poly.pdbx_strand_id
1 'polypeptide(L)'
;MSSTRVTASERVRSEIDALFCDRDRELGAILEEVARLSVRLVLQAALEAEVGEFLGRDRYGRGERVRPGHRNGYQPVTVKTTAGAVTLERPKLRGTLEVFASRLLGRRVTRTNALESLVISGWVRGLSDRDVAAALREALGADATVSRSTVSRICEQIKDEFDAWRARDLSELELDYLFVDASHFKMHDGARSEPVLVAYGISVEGNPVFVHLDGVSAESTDACVGFLESIVARGLSTPPVLVVSDGAPGLCAALDQVFPHARRQRCLIHRARNVLAKVSAIDHDAVRADFWQIFDLPDDIAPGDAAVTAATRRADTFASTWRGAYPRAVDCLLDGFELLAAHLHHPRSHWPRIRHTNLIERTFGETRRRTKVIGRLPGERTALPLLWAVLDRAAAGWRGITYTPADVRAMQTIRRHLEPAIDHDNRAQPPPERDVTAAA
;
A
#
# COMPACT_ATOMS: atom_id res chain seq x y z
N MET A 1 -57.41 25.66 -9.93
CA MET A 1 -56.23 25.15 -10.67
C MET A 1 -55.22 24.66 -9.67
N SER A 2 -55.02 23.34 -9.59
CA SER A 2 -54.08 22.72 -8.66
C SER A 2 -52.68 22.96 -9.17
N SER A 3 -51.93 23.85 -8.50
CA SER A 3 -50.50 24.02 -8.77
C SER A 3 -49.77 22.71 -8.49
N THR A 4 -49.45 21.95 -9.55
CA THR A 4 -48.61 20.75 -9.46
C THR A 4 -47.22 21.23 -9.02
N ARG A 5 -46.90 21.06 -7.74
CA ARG A 5 -45.58 21.48 -7.19
C ARG A 5 -44.52 20.50 -7.68
N VAL A 6 -43.78 20.95 -8.68
CA VAL A 6 -42.64 20.24 -9.29
C VAL A 6 -41.61 19.85 -8.24
N THR A 7 -41.07 18.66 -8.28
CA THR A 7 -39.99 18.20 -7.38
C THR A 7 -38.69 18.95 -7.68
N ALA A 8 -37.72 18.91 -6.76
CA ALA A 8 -36.41 19.54 -7.01
C ALA A 8 -35.67 18.83 -8.15
N SER A 9 -35.76 17.51 -8.25
CA SER A 9 -35.19 16.73 -9.35
C SER A 9 -35.85 17.05 -10.69
N GLU A 10 -37.19 17.22 -10.74
CA GLU A 10 -37.91 17.62 -11.95
C GLU A 10 -37.52 19.02 -12.43
N ARG A 11 -37.26 19.96 -11.52
CA ARG A 11 -36.73 21.30 -11.88
C ARG A 11 -35.36 21.21 -12.54
N VAL A 12 -34.45 20.40 -11.98
CA VAL A 12 -33.14 20.19 -12.59
C VAL A 12 -33.25 19.57 -13.97
N ARG A 13 -34.18 18.63 -14.16
CA ARG A 13 -34.46 18.04 -15.49
C ARG A 13 -34.90 19.10 -16.48
N SER A 14 -35.82 19.97 -16.07
CA SER A 14 -36.27 21.09 -16.92
C SER A 14 -35.15 22.09 -17.22
N GLU A 15 -34.21 22.31 -16.28
CA GLU A 15 -33.02 23.11 -16.52
C GLU A 15 -32.12 22.49 -17.61
N ILE A 16 -31.95 21.16 -17.62
CA ILE A 16 -31.20 20.41 -18.65
C ILE A 16 -31.93 20.53 -20.01
N ASP A 17 -33.23 20.31 -20.06
CA ASP A 17 -34.01 20.41 -21.29
C ASP A 17 -33.94 21.80 -21.91
N ALA A 18 -33.93 22.85 -21.08
CA ALA A 18 -33.79 24.23 -21.53
C ALA A 18 -32.43 24.52 -22.16
N LEU A 19 -31.34 23.90 -21.70
CA LEU A 19 -30.02 24.08 -22.29
C LEU A 19 -29.95 23.57 -23.74
N PHE A 20 -30.65 22.51 -24.08
CA PHE A 20 -30.68 21.99 -25.45
C PHE A 20 -31.53 22.86 -26.40
N CYS A 21 -32.35 23.73 -25.87
CA CYS A 21 -33.12 24.70 -26.65
C CYS A 21 -32.40 26.02 -26.86
N ASP A 22 -31.31 26.29 -26.14
CA ASP A 22 -30.51 27.51 -26.23
C ASP A 22 -29.56 27.46 -27.43
N ARG A 23 -29.93 28.15 -28.52
CA ARG A 23 -29.16 28.15 -29.78
C ARG A 23 -27.97 29.10 -29.79
N ASP A 24 -27.86 29.98 -28.78
CA ASP A 24 -26.84 31.01 -28.74
C ASP A 24 -25.59 30.63 -27.94
N ARG A 25 -25.65 29.47 -27.27
CA ARG A 25 -24.52 28.96 -26.47
C ARG A 25 -23.59 28.07 -27.30
N GLU A 26 -22.29 28.20 -27.01
CA GLU A 26 -21.26 27.31 -27.56
C GLU A 26 -21.45 25.86 -27.08
N LEU A 27 -21.29 24.89 -27.98
CA LEU A 27 -21.53 23.46 -27.70
C LEU A 27 -20.69 22.94 -26.52
N GLY A 28 -19.42 23.39 -26.38
CA GLY A 28 -18.56 23.03 -25.26
C GLY A 28 -19.14 23.46 -23.91
N ALA A 29 -19.62 24.70 -23.81
CA ALA A 29 -20.24 25.23 -22.61
C ALA A 29 -21.57 24.53 -22.25
N ILE A 30 -22.34 24.13 -23.27
CA ILE A 30 -23.56 23.33 -23.06
C ILE A 30 -23.21 21.97 -22.47
N LEU A 31 -22.21 21.27 -23.02
CA LEU A 31 -21.80 19.93 -22.55
C LEU A 31 -21.32 19.96 -21.09
N GLU A 32 -20.52 20.94 -20.71
CA GLU A 32 -20.05 21.08 -19.32
C GLU A 32 -21.21 21.34 -18.35
N GLU A 33 -22.14 22.24 -18.72
CA GLU A 33 -23.29 22.56 -17.88
C GLU A 33 -24.26 21.39 -17.79
N VAL A 34 -24.49 20.65 -18.89
CA VAL A 34 -25.29 19.40 -18.90
C VAL A 34 -24.64 18.35 -17.98
N ALA A 35 -23.30 18.18 -18.03
CA ALA A 35 -22.62 17.27 -17.15
C ALA A 35 -22.81 17.63 -15.67
N ARG A 36 -22.67 18.92 -15.31
CA ARG A 36 -22.86 19.43 -13.95
C ARG A 36 -24.31 19.25 -13.47
N LEU A 37 -25.28 19.60 -14.30
CA LEU A 37 -26.71 19.43 -13.97
C LEU A 37 -27.11 17.96 -13.91
N SER A 38 -26.54 17.09 -14.73
CA SER A 38 -26.78 15.64 -14.66
C SER A 38 -26.32 15.05 -13.33
N VAL A 39 -25.15 15.44 -12.85
CA VAL A 39 -24.68 15.03 -11.50
C VAL A 39 -25.64 15.57 -10.43
N ARG A 40 -26.07 16.82 -10.53
CA ARG A 40 -27.05 17.42 -9.61
C ARG A 40 -28.37 16.66 -9.64
N LEU A 41 -28.88 16.30 -10.81
CA LEU A 41 -30.11 15.54 -10.99
C LEU A 41 -30.05 14.17 -10.31
N VAL A 42 -28.97 13.42 -10.55
CA VAL A 42 -28.79 12.07 -9.96
C VAL A 42 -28.72 12.15 -8.44
N LEU A 43 -27.92 13.05 -7.90
CA LEU A 43 -27.79 13.24 -6.45
C LEU A 43 -29.09 13.73 -5.81
N GLN A 44 -29.82 14.63 -6.47
CA GLN A 44 -31.10 15.15 -5.99
C GLN A 44 -32.19 14.06 -5.98
N ALA A 45 -32.28 13.28 -7.05
CA ALA A 45 -33.24 12.18 -7.16
C ALA A 45 -32.96 11.08 -6.12
N ALA A 46 -31.68 10.71 -5.91
CA ALA A 46 -31.29 9.76 -4.89
C ALA A 46 -31.64 10.23 -3.49
N LEU A 47 -31.38 11.51 -3.17
CA LEU A 47 -31.75 12.10 -1.88
C LEU A 47 -33.27 12.12 -1.65
N GLU A 48 -34.05 12.42 -2.68
CA GLU A 48 -35.51 12.38 -2.63
C GLU A 48 -36.03 10.96 -2.42
N ALA A 49 -35.43 9.95 -3.06
CA ALA A 49 -35.74 8.54 -2.88
C ALA A 49 -35.44 8.06 -1.45
N GLU A 50 -34.26 8.38 -0.90
CA GLU A 50 -33.91 8.06 0.49
C GLU A 50 -34.92 8.65 1.50
N VAL A 51 -35.38 9.88 1.27
CA VAL A 51 -36.40 10.51 2.11
C VAL A 51 -37.77 9.84 1.94
N GLY A 52 -38.11 9.37 0.74
CA GLY A 52 -39.28 8.57 0.48
C GLY A 52 -39.29 7.26 1.25
N GLU A 53 -38.16 6.51 1.17
CA GLU A 53 -37.91 5.28 1.90
C GLU A 53 -37.97 5.49 3.44
N PHE A 54 -37.30 6.55 3.95
CA PHE A 54 -37.27 6.86 5.37
C PHE A 54 -38.66 7.18 5.94
N LEU A 55 -39.48 7.89 5.20
CA LEU A 55 -40.85 8.22 5.60
C LEU A 55 -41.88 7.11 5.26
N GLY A 56 -41.47 6.09 4.51
CA GLY A 56 -42.38 5.00 4.03
C GLY A 56 -43.47 5.48 3.09
N ARG A 57 -43.25 6.63 2.40
CA ARG A 57 -44.24 7.19 1.47
C ARG A 57 -43.61 8.15 0.48
N ASP A 58 -44.18 8.17 -0.72
CA ASP A 58 -43.85 9.13 -1.75
C ASP A 58 -44.30 10.56 -1.40
N ARG A 59 -43.77 11.52 -2.16
CA ARG A 59 -44.08 12.92 -2.01
C ARG A 59 -45.49 13.20 -2.48
N TYR A 60 -46.48 13.32 -1.94
CA TYR A 60 -47.92 13.47 -2.27
C TYR A 60 -48.74 12.18 -2.21
N GLY A 61 -48.15 11.05 -1.74
CA GLY A 61 -48.89 9.86 -1.46
C GLY A 61 -50.03 10.15 -0.43
N ARG A 62 -51.27 9.86 -0.78
CA ARG A 62 -52.47 10.07 0.07
C ARG A 62 -52.82 8.83 0.92
N GLY A 63 -51.95 7.84 0.95
CA GLY A 63 -52.11 6.61 1.71
C GLY A 63 -51.89 6.76 3.22
N GLU A 64 -52.12 5.65 3.94
CA GLU A 64 -51.89 5.53 5.38
C GLU A 64 -50.42 5.86 5.74
N ARG A 65 -50.24 6.59 6.84
CA ARG A 65 -48.89 6.99 7.31
C ARG A 65 -48.19 5.79 7.94
N VAL A 66 -47.33 5.11 7.18
CA VAL A 66 -46.57 3.97 7.64
C VAL A 66 -45.58 4.36 8.73
N ARG A 67 -44.99 5.58 8.64
CA ARG A 67 -44.06 6.11 9.64
C ARG A 67 -44.41 7.55 9.99
N PRO A 68 -44.17 7.97 11.28
CA PRO A 68 -44.37 9.35 11.69
C PRO A 68 -43.37 10.28 11.02
N GLY A 69 -43.80 11.54 10.84
CA GLY A 69 -42.98 12.61 10.27
C GLY A 69 -43.54 13.18 8.97
N HIS A 70 -43.04 14.34 8.61
CA HIS A 70 -43.42 15.02 7.37
C HIS A 70 -42.30 15.90 6.82
N ARG A 71 -42.32 16.18 5.52
CA ARG A 71 -41.40 17.11 4.86
C ARG A 71 -41.82 18.54 5.20
N ASN A 72 -40.85 19.35 5.66
CA ASN A 72 -41.06 20.75 6.06
C ASN A 72 -40.09 21.68 5.34
N GLY A 73 -40.27 21.83 4.04
CA GLY A 73 -39.39 22.66 3.20
C GLY A 73 -38.04 22.02 2.89
N TYR A 74 -37.12 22.81 2.37
CA TYR A 74 -35.80 22.43 1.92
C TYR A 74 -34.73 23.28 2.54
N GLN A 75 -33.51 22.79 2.55
CA GLN A 75 -32.30 23.54 2.88
C GLN A 75 -31.29 23.32 1.76
N PRO A 76 -30.74 24.39 1.17
CA PRO A 76 -29.68 24.22 0.19
C PRO A 76 -28.41 23.66 0.85
N VAL A 77 -27.80 22.68 0.20
CA VAL A 77 -26.52 22.09 0.60
C VAL A 77 -25.65 21.98 -0.64
N THR A 78 -24.50 22.64 -0.62
CA THR A 78 -23.54 22.54 -1.72
C THR A 78 -22.62 21.38 -1.52
N VAL A 79 -22.54 20.49 -2.53
CA VAL A 79 -21.65 19.35 -2.60
C VAL A 79 -20.64 19.58 -3.71
N LYS A 80 -19.35 19.47 -3.39
CA LYS A 80 -18.27 19.55 -4.36
C LYS A 80 -18.07 18.19 -5.01
N THR A 81 -18.11 18.17 -6.33
CA THR A 81 -17.96 16.96 -7.15
C THR A 81 -16.86 17.15 -8.19
N THR A 82 -16.52 16.08 -8.90
CA THR A 82 -15.59 16.16 -10.04
C THR A 82 -16.17 16.89 -11.26
N ALA A 83 -17.47 17.15 -11.29
CA ALA A 83 -18.13 18.00 -12.29
C ALA A 83 -18.37 19.43 -11.78
N GLY A 84 -17.67 19.84 -10.72
CA GLY A 84 -17.86 21.14 -10.08
C GLY A 84 -18.73 21.10 -8.82
N ALA A 85 -19.04 22.28 -8.29
CA ALA A 85 -19.94 22.43 -7.16
C ALA A 85 -21.40 22.32 -7.59
N VAL A 86 -22.18 21.47 -6.91
CA VAL A 86 -23.62 21.32 -7.15
C VAL A 86 -24.40 21.63 -5.88
N THR A 87 -25.44 22.45 -5.98
CA THR A 87 -26.30 22.77 -4.86
C THR A 87 -27.53 21.90 -4.90
N LEU A 88 -27.71 21.07 -3.85
CA LEU A 88 -28.84 20.18 -3.65
C LEU A 88 -29.85 20.82 -2.71
N GLU A 89 -31.11 20.53 -2.91
CA GLU A 89 -32.20 20.89 -2.02
C GLU A 89 -32.47 19.75 -1.05
N ARG A 90 -31.87 19.79 0.14
CA ARG A 90 -32.05 18.77 1.18
C ARG A 90 -33.40 18.96 1.87
N PRO A 91 -34.31 17.96 1.85
CA PRO A 91 -35.57 18.07 2.55
C PRO A 91 -35.37 18.18 4.07
N LYS A 92 -36.09 19.12 4.71
CA LYS A 92 -36.21 19.18 6.15
C LYS A 92 -37.34 18.27 6.60
N LEU A 93 -37.07 17.40 7.58
CA LEU A 93 -38.08 16.53 8.17
C LEU A 93 -38.43 16.97 9.57
N ARG A 94 -39.72 16.87 9.95
CA ARG A 94 -40.23 17.13 11.31
C ARG A 94 -41.14 16.02 11.77
N GLY A 95 -41.23 15.83 13.09
CA GLY A 95 -42.10 14.83 13.69
C GLY A 95 -41.67 13.39 13.43
N THR A 96 -40.39 13.16 13.13
CA THR A 96 -39.80 11.83 12.97
C THR A 96 -39.29 11.30 14.31
N LEU A 97 -39.39 9.99 14.54
CA LEU A 97 -38.83 9.34 15.74
C LEU A 97 -37.30 9.32 15.72
N GLU A 98 -36.71 9.21 14.52
CA GLU A 98 -35.27 9.16 14.31
C GLU A 98 -34.80 10.37 13.46
N VAL A 99 -33.53 10.73 13.60
CA VAL A 99 -32.92 11.78 12.80
C VAL A 99 -32.54 11.21 11.44
N PHE A 100 -33.10 11.76 10.36
CA PHE A 100 -32.73 11.37 9.01
C PHE A 100 -31.26 11.68 8.72
N ALA A 101 -30.51 10.68 8.34
CA ALA A 101 -29.17 10.79 7.80
C ALA A 101 -29.12 10.15 6.41
N SER A 102 -28.81 10.90 5.38
CA SER A 102 -28.67 10.36 4.02
C SER A 102 -27.48 9.37 3.99
N ARG A 103 -27.68 8.21 3.41
CA ARG A 103 -26.62 7.23 3.17
C ARG A 103 -25.62 7.75 2.15
N LEU A 104 -26.12 8.51 1.18
CA LEU A 104 -25.32 9.08 0.09
C LEU A 104 -24.42 10.22 0.55
N LEU A 105 -24.95 11.11 1.42
CA LEU A 105 -24.28 12.36 1.79
C LEU A 105 -23.86 12.42 3.27
N GLY A 106 -24.27 11.45 4.11
CA GLY A 106 -24.01 11.50 5.53
C GLY A 106 -24.53 12.75 6.23
N ARG A 107 -24.14 13.01 7.48
CA ARG A 107 -24.60 14.21 8.22
C ARG A 107 -23.87 15.51 7.83
N ARG A 108 -22.65 15.42 7.30
CA ARG A 108 -21.76 16.60 7.05
C ARG A 108 -20.91 16.45 5.78
N VAL A 109 -21.29 15.57 4.84
CA VAL A 109 -20.53 15.39 3.60
C VAL A 109 -20.81 16.58 2.68
N THR A 110 -19.75 17.31 2.36
CA THR A 110 -19.78 18.49 1.46
C THR A 110 -18.99 18.27 0.18
N ARG A 111 -18.48 17.06 -0.04
CA ARG A 111 -17.68 16.66 -1.22
C ARG A 111 -17.84 15.17 -1.51
N THR A 112 -17.57 14.76 -2.74
CA THR A 112 -17.63 13.36 -3.15
C THR A 112 -16.29 12.65 -2.89
N ASN A 113 -16.32 11.34 -2.65
CA ASN A 113 -15.13 10.50 -2.51
C ASN A 113 -14.22 10.58 -3.76
N ALA A 114 -14.78 10.74 -4.95
CA ALA A 114 -14.01 10.91 -6.18
C ALA A 114 -13.15 12.19 -6.15
N LEU A 115 -13.69 13.30 -5.64
CA LEU A 115 -12.92 14.53 -5.47
C LEU A 115 -11.83 14.38 -4.41
N GLU A 116 -12.11 13.72 -3.29
CA GLU A 116 -11.09 13.39 -2.27
C GLU A 116 -9.98 12.54 -2.87
N SER A 117 -10.32 11.52 -3.64
CA SER A 117 -9.35 10.67 -4.34
C SER A 117 -8.45 11.45 -5.32
N LEU A 118 -8.97 12.50 -5.97
CA LEU A 118 -8.16 13.39 -6.82
C LEU A 118 -7.17 14.22 -5.99
N VAL A 119 -7.61 14.77 -4.85
CA VAL A 119 -6.73 15.51 -3.92
C VAL A 119 -5.60 14.59 -3.45
N ILE A 120 -5.94 13.41 -2.94
CA ILE A 120 -4.97 12.41 -2.48
C ILE A 120 -4.02 12.02 -3.61
N SER A 121 -4.53 11.79 -4.82
CA SER A 121 -3.71 11.43 -5.98
C SER A 121 -2.73 12.52 -6.38
N GLY A 122 -3.14 13.79 -6.33
CA GLY A 122 -2.27 14.94 -6.57
C GLY A 122 -1.16 15.01 -5.52
N TRP A 123 -1.53 14.92 -4.25
CA TRP A 123 -0.60 14.97 -3.13
C TRP A 123 0.42 13.80 -3.17
N VAL A 124 -0.05 12.58 -3.35
CA VAL A 124 0.80 11.39 -3.50
C VAL A 124 1.74 11.48 -4.72
N ARG A 125 1.38 12.27 -5.74
CA ARG A 125 2.26 12.54 -6.89
C ARG A 125 3.25 13.68 -6.66
N GLY A 126 3.29 14.24 -5.45
CA GLY A 126 4.26 15.25 -5.05
C GLY A 126 3.80 16.69 -5.23
N LEU A 127 2.52 16.93 -5.52
CA LEU A 127 1.98 18.28 -5.53
C LEU A 127 1.83 18.81 -4.10
N SER A 128 2.23 20.06 -3.87
CA SER A 128 1.93 20.72 -2.58
C SER A 128 0.42 20.95 -2.42
N ASP A 129 -0.04 21.15 -1.18
CA ASP A 129 -1.45 21.52 -0.91
C ASP A 129 -1.92 22.71 -1.75
N ARG A 130 -1.00 23.65 -2.04
CA ARG A 130 -1.27 24.82 -2.88
C ARG A 130 -1.44 24.43 -4.34
N ASP A 131 -0.55 23.55 -4.85
CA ASP A 131 -0.58 23.12 -6.24
C ASP A 131 -1.77 22.21 -6.52
N VAL A 132 -2.13 21.34 -5.58
CA VAL A 132 -3.38 20.55 -5.65
C VAL A 132 -4.60 21.46 -5.73
N ALA A 133 -4.67 22.48 -4.85
CA ALA A 133 -5.78 23.44 -4.85
C ALA A 133 -5.83 24.27 -6.14
N ALA A 134 -4.67 24.64 -6.70
CA ALA A 134 -4.57 25.37 -7.97
C ALA A 134 -5.01 24.50 -9.16
N ALA A 135 -4.49 23.28 -9.26
CA ALA A 135 -4.85 22.34 -10.33
C ALA A 135 -6.35 22.00 -10.33
N LEU A 136 -6.95 21.81 -9.14
CA LEU A 136 -8.39 21.60 -9.03
C LEU A 136 -9.20 22.83 -9.44
N ARG A 137 -8.72 24.04 -9.14
CA ARG A 137 -9.38 25.27 -9.57
C ARG A 137 -9.35 25.42 -11.09
N GLU A 138 -8.21 25.11 -11.69
CA GLU A 138 -8.03 25.16 -13.15
C GLU A 138 -8.91 24.13 -13.84
N ALA A 139 -8.94 22.88 -13.33
CA ALA A 139 -9.68 21.78 -13.94
C ALA A 139 -11.20 21.82 -13.71
N LEU A 140 -11.66 22.32 -12.56
CA LEU A 140 -13.07 22.24 -12.14
C LEU A 140 -13.77 23.59 -12.03
N GLY A 141 -13.06 24.70 -12.35
CA GLY A 141 -13.57 26.05 -12.28
C GLY A 141 -13.53 26.67 -10.86
N ALA A 142 -13.74 28.00 -10.80
CA ALA A 142 -13.62 28.78 -9.58
C ALA A 142 -14.61 28.36 -8.48
N ASP A 143 -15.80 27.95 -8.84
CA ASP A 143 -16.87 27.57 -7.91
C ASP A 143 -16.63 26.20 -7.24
N ALA A 144 -15.82 25.35 -7.86
CA ALA A 144 -15.45 24.03 -7.34
C ALA A 144 -14.18 24.07 -6.49
N THR A 145 -13.62 25.24 -6.18
CA THR A 145 -12.36 25.37 -5.45
C THR A 145 -12.39 24.60 -4.13
N VAL A 146 -11.47 23.68 -4.01
CA VAL A 146 -11.13 23.07 -2.73
C VAL A 146 -10.16 24.02 -2.04
N SER A 147 -10.53 24.57 -0.87
CA SER A 147 -9.64 25.46 -0.14
C SER A 147 -8.38 24.74 0.30
N ARG A 148 -7.26 25.46 0.42
CA ARG A 148 -5.99 24.90 0.95
C ARG A 148 -6.20 24.17 2.28
N SER A 149 -7.01 24.71 3.19
CA SER A 149 -7.34 24.08 4.48
C SER A 149 -8.11 22.76 4.31
N THR A 150 -8.88 22.62 3.24
CA THR A 150 -9.58 21.38 2.93
C THR A 150 -8.61 20.34 2.36
N VAL A 151 -7.69 20.75 1.47
CA VAL A 151 -6.62 19.87 0.97
C VAL A 151 -5.77 19.38 2.14
N SER A 152 -5.31 20.29 3.02
CA SER A 152 -4.53 19.93 4.20
C SER A 152 -5.26 18.92 5.10
N ARG A 153 -6.57 19.07 5.30
CA ARG A 153 -7.37 18.13 6.10
C ARG A 153 -7.51 16.75 5.47
N ILE A 154 -7.57 16.68 4.14
CA ILE A 154 -7.57 15.42 3.42
C ILE A 154 -6.18 14.76 3.55
N CYS A 155 -5.11 15.53 3.51
CA CYS A 155 -3.75 15.02 3.72
C CYS A 155 -3.51 14.54 5.16
N GLU A 156 -4.10 15.21 6.17
CA GLU A 156 -4.08 14.71 7.56
C GLU A 156 -4.76 13.34 7.69
N GLN A 157 -5.85 13.11 6.98
CA GLN A 157 -6.50 11.79 6.98
C GLN A 157 -5.56 10.66 6.52
N ILE A 158 -4.66 10.92 5.56
CA ILE A 158 -3.65 9.92 5.15
C ILE A 158 -2.70 9.58 6.29
N LYS A 159 -2.38 10.56 7.15
CA LYS A 159 -1.54 10.33 8.33
C LYS A 159 -2.26 9.43 9.34
N ASP A 160 -3.54 9.68 9.58
CA ASP A 160 -4.37 8.84 10.47
C ASP A 160 -4.50 7.42 9.92
N GLU A 161 -4.67 7.26 8.60
CA GLU A 161 -4.72 5.96 7.91
C GLU A 161 -3.37 5.22 8.03
N PHE A 162 -2.25 5.95 7.86
CA PHE A 162 -0.91 5.40 8.04
C PHE A 162 -0.68 4.93 9.48
N ASP A 163 -1.04 5.74 10.47
CA ASP A 163 -0.87 5.41 11.88
C ASP A 163 -1.71 4.19 12.26
N ALA A 164 -2.95 4.10 11.78
CA ALA A 164 -3.81 2.92 11.96
C ALA A 164 -3.22 1.68 11.28
N TRP A 165 -2.72 1.82 10.04
CA TRP A 165 -2.07 0.74 9.30
C TRP A 165 -0.78 0.27 10.00
N ARG A 166 0.03 1.21 10.50
CA ARG A 166 1.27 0.91 11.21
C ARG A 166 1.03 0.17 12.54
N ALA A 167 -0.09 0.46 13.21
CA ALA A 167 -0.47 -0.15 14.48
C ALA A 167 -1.34 -1.41 14.34
N ARG A 168 -1.71 -1.81 13.10
CA ARG A 168 -2.62 -2.93 12.89
C ARG A 168 -2.08 -4.25 13.45
N ASP A 169 -2.97 -5.09 13.92
CA ASP A 169 -2.68 -6.45 14.36
C ASP A 169 -2.19 -7.32 13.19
N LEU A 170 -1.18 -8.14 13.41
CA LEU A 170 -0.60 -9.09 12.49
C LEU A 170 -0.71 -10.54 13.00
N SER A 171 -1.50 -10.82 14.05
CA SER A 171 -1.61 -12.14 14.65
C SER A 171 -2.16 -13.22 13.71
N GLU A 172 -3.02 -12.82 12.78
CA GLU A 172 -3.60 -13.70 11.76
C GLU A 172 -2.70 -13.84 10.51
N LEU A 173 -1.54 -13.14 10.49
CA LEU A 173 -0.66 -13.14 9.33
C LEU A 173 0.38 -14.25 9.46
N GLU A 174 0.34 -15.22 8.56
CA GLU A 174 1.40 -16.21 8.39
C GLU A 174 2.15 -15.96 7.09
N LEU A 175 3.47 -15.87 7.18
CA LEU A 175 4.35 -15.60 6.04
C LEU A 175 5.23 -16.79 5.72
N ASP A 176 5.29 -17.19 4.44
CA ASP A 176 6.36 -18.05 3.94
C ASP A 176 7.62 -17.25 3.66
N TYR A 177 7.47 -16.06 3.07
CA TYR A 177 8.60 -15.23 2.65
C TYR A 177 8.46 -13.81 3.20
N LEU A 178 9.58 -13.28 3.71
CA LEU A 178 9.70 -11.88 4.11
C LEU A 178 10.84 -11.23 3.30
N PHE A 179 10.58 -10.06 2.76
CA PHE A 179 11.55 -9.25 2.04
C PHE A 179 11.76 -7.97 2.82
N VAL A 180 13.02 -7.63 3.11
CA VAL A 180 13.38 -6.38 3.79
C VAL A 180 14.40 -5.65 2.94
N ASP A 181 14.13 -4.37 2.69
CA ASP A 181 15.00 -3.50 1.90
C ASP A 181 14.95 -2.08 2.44
N ALA A 182 16.00 -1.31 2.18
CA ALA A 182 16.12 0.08 2.59
C ALA A 182 16.18 1.02 1.39
N SER A 183 15.66 2.22 1.56
CA SER A 183 15.87 3.31 0.61
C SER A 183 16.05 4.63 1.33
N HIS A 184 16.92 5.49 0.80
CA HIS A 184 17.29 6.74 1.43
C HIS A 184 16.47 7.92 0.89
N PHE A 185 15.93 8.73 1.81
CA PHE A 185 15.16 9.94 1.52
C PHE A 185 15.67 11.13 2.33
N LYS A 186 15.53 12.34 1.78
CA LYS A 186 15.84 13.58 2.48
C LYS A 186 14.63 14.05 3.26
N MET A 187 14.59 13.79 4.56
CA MET A 187 13.43 14.08 5.41
C MET A 187 13.64 15.30 6.32
N HIS A 188 14.85 15.49 6.86
CA HIS A 188 15.15 16.58 7.79
C HIS A 188 16.08 17.64 7.18
N ASP A 189 15.95 18.88 7.67
CA ASP A 189 16.75 20.02 7.23
C ASP A 189 18.22 19.85 7.63
N GLY A 190 19.13 20.04 6.65
CA GLY A 190 20.56 19.90 6.89
C GLY A 190 21.05 18.45 7.05
N ALA A 191 20.15 17.49 7.18
CA ALA A 191 20.49 16.07 7.29
C ALA A 191 20.91 15.48 5.94
N ARG A 192 21.74 14.42 6.01
CA ARG A 192 21.97 13.53 4.86
C ARG A 192 20.68 12.75 4.57
N SER A 193 20.64 12.04 3.43
CA SER A 193 19.54 11.13 3.16
C SER A 193 19.46 10.07 4.25
N GLU A 194 18.27 9.88 4.80
CA GLU A 194 17.95 8.99 5.91
C GLU A 194 17.32 7.70 5.37
N PRO A 195 17.66 6.53 5.93
CA PRO A 195 17.12 5.27 5.47
C PRO A 195 15.66 5.08 5.92
N VAL A 196 14.86 4.58 5.03
CA VAL A 196 13.50 4.10 5.29
C VAL A 196 13.49 2.62 4.99
N LEU A 197 13.22 1.80 6.01
CA LEU A 197 13.08 0.36 5.89
C LEU A 197 11.66 -0.01 5.48
N VAL A 198 11.57 -1.00 4.61
CA VAL A 198 10.30 -1.59 4.17
C VAL A 198 10.35 -3.09 4.32
N ALA A 199 9.31 -3.66 4.90
CA ALA A 199 9.06 -5.08 4.93
C ALA A 199 7.84 -5.43 4.08
N TYR A 200 8.02 -6.39 3.19
CA TYR A 200 7.01 -6.97 2.33
C TYR A 200 7.01 -8.49 2.50
N GLY A 201 5.87 -9.14 2.47
CA GLY A 201 5.76 -10.58 2.64
C GLY A 201 4.98 -11.26 1.53
N ILE A 202 5.12 -12.57 1.46
CA ILE A 202 4.21 -13.48 0.75
C ILE A 202 3.65 -14.43 1.78
N SER A 203 2.31 -14.44 1.92
CA SER A 203 1.62 -15.29 2.87
C SER A 203 1.67 -16.77 2.48
N VAL A 204 1.25 -17.64 3.39
CA VAL A 204 1.14 -19.09 3.15
C VAL A 204 0.14 -19.44 2.05
N GLU A 205 -0.78 -18.53 1.70
CA GLU A 205 -1.68 -18.65 0.55
C GLU A 205 -1.05 -18.10 -0.75
N GLY A 206 0.17 -17.57 -0.67
CA GLY A 206 0.86 -16.97 -1.81
C GLY A 206 0.51 -15.52 -2.10
N ASN A 207 -0.29 -14.86 -1.24
CA ASN A 207 -0.69 -13.47 -1.42
C ASN A 207 0.41 -12.49 -1.01
N PRO A 208 0.61 -11.41 -1.78
CA PRO A 208 1.53 -10.36 -1.40
C PRO A 208 0.96 -9.50 -0.25
N VAL A 209 1.79 -9.16 0.73
CA VAL A 209 1.41 -8.37 1.89
C VAL A 209 2.41 -7.26 2.15
N PHE A 210 1.96 -6.01 2.21
CA PHE A 210 2.79 -4.91 2.70
C PHE A 210 2.78 -4.94 4.22
N VAL A 211 3.90 -5.35 4.84
CA VAL A 211 3.98 -5.70 6.27
C VAL A 211 4.27 -4.49 7.14
N HIS A 212 5.34 -3.75 6.83
CA HIS A 212 5.79 -2.62 7.64
C HIS A 212 6.59 -1.60 6.82
N LEU A 213 6.59 -0.37 7.31
CA LEU A 213 7.43 0.74 6.83
C LEU A 213 7.76 1.62 8.02
N ASP A 214 9.05 1.97 8.17
CA ASP A 214 9.49 2.94 9.16
C ASP A 214 10.77 3.65 8.72
N GLY A 215 10.95 4.89 9.22
CA GLY A 215 12.20 5.62 9.12
C GLY A 215 13.16 5.21 10.22
N VAL A 216 14.43 5.10 9.89
CA VAL A 216 15.47 4.81 10.89
C VAL A 216 16.60 5.85 10.79
N SER A 217 17.22 6.16 11.90
CA SER A 217 18.31 7.17 11.93
C SER A 217 19.56 6.71 11.19
N ALA A 218 19.79 5.41 11.13
CA ALA A 218 20.90 4.76 10.44
C ALA A 218 20.55 3.28 10.18
N GLU A 219 21.24 2.63 9.25
CA GLU A 219 21.16 1.18 9.04
C GLU A 219 22.02 0.42 10.08
N SER A 220 21.88 0.77 11.36
CA SER A 220 22.54 0.08 12.47
C SER A 220 21.81 -1.19 12.85
N THR A 221 22.49 -2.12 13.51
CA THR A 221 21.86 -3.36 14.02
C THR A 221 20.68 -3.04 14.92
N ASP A 222 20.84 -2.13 15.89
CA ASP A 222 19.77 -1.80 16.85
C ASP A 222 18.55 -1.20 16.18
N ALA A 223 18.73 -0.33 15.17
CA ALA A 223 17.63 0.24 14.42
C ALA A 223 16.89 -0.82 13.58
N CYS A 224 17.62 -1.76 12.97
CA CYS A 224 17.05 -2.87 12.24
C CYS A 224 16.34 -3.87 13.18
N VAL A 225 16.88 -4.13 14.37
CA VAL A 225 16.24 -4.94 15.42
C VAL A 225 14.91 -4.30 15.82
N GLY A 226 14.89 -3.02 16.18
CA GLY A 226 13.67 -2.30 16.55
C GLY A 226 12.61 -2.33 15.45
N PHE A 227 13.02 -2.22 14.17
CA PHE A 227 12.12 -2.35 13.02
C PHE A 227 11.49 -3.75 12.95
N LEU A 228 12.26 -4.82 13.10
CA LEU A 228 11.78 -6.20 13.06
C LEU A 228 10.94 -6.56 14.28
N GLU A 229 11.38 -6.14 15.47
CA GLU A 229 10.64 -6.34 16.72
C GLU A 229 9.27 -5.68 16.71
N SER A 230 9.13 -4.53 16.03
CA SER A 230 7.83 -3.87 15.88
C SER A 230 6.83 -4.72 15.09
N ILE A 231 7.31 -5.56 14.16
CA ILE A 231 6.48 -6.50 13.40
C ILE A 231 6.04 -7.66 14.32
N VAL A 232 6.98 -8.21 15.09
CA VAL A 232 6.71 -9.30 16.05
C VAL A 232 5.77 -8.83 17.16
N ALA A 233 5.99 -7.65 17.72
CA ALA A 233 5.15 -7.07 18.76
C ALA A 233 3.70 -6.84 18.33
N ARG A 234 3.44 -6.70 17.04
CA ARG A 234 2.08 -6.61 16.47
C ARG A 234 1.45 -7.97 16.18
N GLY A 235 2.08 -9.05 16.58
CA GLY A 235 1.49 -10.38 16.55
C GLY A 235 2.06 -11.35 15.50
N LEU A 236 3.03 -10.97 14.67
CA LEU A 236 3.68 -11.93 13.76
C LEU A 236 4.46 -12.96 14.59
N SER A 237 3.77 -13.99 15.07
CA SER A 237 4.31 -15.02 15.97
C SER A 237 5.05 -16.13 15.22
N THR A 238 4.62 -16.44 14.00
CA THR A 238 5.24 -17.49 13.17
C THR A 238 6.36 -16.89 12.33
N PRO A 239 7.63 -17.29 12.54
CA PRO A 239 8.73 -16.79 11.72
C PRO A 239 8.56 -17.14 10.24
N PRO A 240 8.96 -16.26 9.30
CA PRO A 240 8.99 -16.60 7.88
C PRO A 240 10.00 -17.73 7.61
N VAL A 241 9.73 -18.54 6.60
CA VAL A 241 10.62 -19.64 6.22
C VAL A 241 11.91 -19.12 5.58
N LEU A 242 11.80 -18.02 4.81
CA LEU A 242 12.93 -17.36 4.17
C LEU A 242 12.81 -15.85 4.31
N VAL A 243 13.93 -15.21 4.68
CA VAL A 243 14.04 -13.75 4.65
C VAL A 243 15.03 -13.32 3.56
N VAL A 244 14.58 -12.44 2.68
CA VAL A 244 15.36 -11.92 1.55
C VAL A 244 15.77 -10.47 1.86
N SER A 245 17.07 -10.17 1.81
CA SER A 245 17.61 -8.82 2.04
C SER A 245 18.78 -8.51 1.11
N ASP A 246 19.23 -7.26 1.08
CA ASP A 246 20.41 -6.82 0.33
C ASP A 246 21.72 -7.37 0.91
N GLY A 247 21.71 -7.79 2.18
CA GLY A 247 22.86 -8.30 2.90
C GLY A 247 23.66 -7.21 3.61
N ALA A 248 23.06 -6.06 3.91
CA ALA A 248 23.65 -5.05 4.78
C ALA A 248 23.98 -5.67 6.16
N PRO A 249 25.20 -5.47 6.71
CA PRO A 249 25.62 -6.17 7.94
C PRO A 249 24.72 -5.93 9.14
N GLY A 250 24.24 -4.68 9.34
CA GLY A 250 23.32 -4.34 10.42
C GLY A 250 21.97 -5.08 10.32
N LEU A 251 21.41 -5.19 9.09
CA LEU A 251 20.18 -5.93 8.85
C LEU A 251 20.39 -7.44 9.01
N CYS A 252 21.52 -7.99 8.55
CA CYS A 252 21.83 -9.41 8.74
C CYS A 252 21.90 -9.76 10.22
N ALA A 253 22.63 -8.97 11.02
CA ALA A 253 22.73 -9.20 12.46
C ALA A 253 21.39 -9.07 13.18
N ALA A 254 20.54 -8.12 12.78
CA ALA A 254 19.19 -7.97 13.32
C ALA A 254 18.29 -9.16 12.99
N LEU A 255 18.38 -9.66 11.75
CA LEU A 255 17.62 -10.85 11.34
C LEU A 255 18.05 -12.09 12.13
N ASP A 256 19.35 -12.23 12.43
CA ASP A 256 19.85 -13.36 13.24
C ASP A 256 19.36 -13.30 14.68
N GLN A 257 19.09 -12.11 15.21
CA GLN A 257 18.51 -11.93 16.54
C GLN A 257 17.00 -12.20 16.56
N VAL A 258 16.26 -11.61 15.62
CA VAL A 258 14.78 -11.61 15.67
C VAL A 258 14.18 -12.87 15.03
N PHE A 259 14.78 -13.37 13.96
CA PHE A 259 14.33 -14.58 13.24
C PHE A 259 15.45 -15.62 13.09
N PRO A 260 16.04 -16.15 14.18
CA PRO A 260 17.23 -16.99 14.13
C PRO A 260 17.06 -18.27 13.29
N HIS A 261 15.85 -18.79 13.19
CA HIS A 261 15.55 -20.03 12.47
C HIS A 261 15.15 -19.82 11.00
N ALA A 262 14.83 -18.59 10.60
CA ALA A 262 14.49 -18.31 9.21
C ALA A 262 15.74 -18.43 8.31
N ARG A 263 15.62 -19.05 7.15
CA ARG A 263 16.72 -19.06 6.17
C ARG A 263 16.98 -17.64 5.66
N ARG A 264 18.22 -17.35 5.31
CA ARG A 264 18.64 -16.05 4.75
C ARG A 264 18.90 -16.20 3.26
N GLN A 265 18.31 -15.29 2.46
CA GLN A 265 18.65 -15.14 1.05
C GLN A 265 19.20 -13.73 0.83
N ARG A 266 20.42 -13.63 0.33
CA ARG A 266 20.95 -12.34 -0.15
C ARG A 266 20.40 -12.06 -1.55
N CYS A 267 19.96 -10.83 -1.78
CA CYS A 267 19.41 -10.40 -3.05
C CYS A 267 20.40 -10.59 -4.19
N LEU A 268 20.06 -11.41 -5.19
CA LEU A 268 20.94 -11.66 -6.34
C LEU A 268 21.19 -10.41 -7.17
N ILE A 269 20.22 -9.50 -7.26
CA ILE A 269 20.37 -8.24 -8.02
C ILE A 269 21.40 -7.33 -7.35
N HIS A 270 21.34 -7.18 -6.02
CA HIS A 270 22.36 -6.43 -5.27
C HIS A 270 23.74 -7.06 -5.40
N ARG A 271 23.82 -8.39 -5.31
CA ARG A 271 25.09 -9.10 -5.48
C ARG A 271 25.63 -8.93 -6.90
N ALA A 272 24.81 -9.05 -7.93
CA ALA A 272 25.22 -8.83 -9.31
C ALA A 272 25.78 -7.42 -9.53
N ARG A 273 25.14 -6.39 -8.96
CA ARG A 273 25.63 -5.01 -9.01
C ARG A 273 27.00 -4.87 -8.30
N ASN A 274 27.15 -5.50 -7.15
CA ASN A 274 28.41 -5.46 -6.38
C ASN A 274 29.55 -6.18 -7.11
N VAL A 275 29.27 -7.27 -7.82
CA VAL A 275 30.23 -7.98 -8.69
C VAL A 275 30.61 -7.09 -9.87
N LEU A 276 29.63 -6.56 -10.60
CA LEU A 276 29.85 -5.70 -11.78
C LEU A 276 30.59 -4.39 -11.43
N ALA A 277 30.38 -3.84 -10.25
CA ALA A 277 31.12 -2.65 -9.78
C ALA A 277 32.65 -2.89 -9.66
N LYS A 278 33.11 -4.15 -9.73
CA LYS A 278 34.51 -4.56 -9.65
C LYS A 278 35.06 -5.05 -11.01
N VAL A 279 34.27 -4.87 -12.07
CA VAL A 279 34.58 -5.32 -13.44
C VAL A 279 34.66 -4.12 -14.36
N SER A 280 35.51 -4.17 -15.38
CA SER A 280 35.56 -3.14 -16.42
C SER A 280 34.25 -3.10 -17.21
N ALA A 281 33.84 -1.90 -17.61
CA ALA A 281 32.60 -1.72 -18.39
C ALA A 281 32.55 -2.55 -19.68
N ILE A 282 33.71 -2.85 -20.27
CA ILE A 282 33.81 -3.65 -21.51
C ILE A 282 33.32 -5.09 -21.30
N ASP A 283 33.51 -5.66 -20.11
CA ASP A 283 33.15 -7.05 -19.79
C ASP A 283 31.85 -7.17 -19.01
N HIS A 284 31.13 -6.03 -18.74
CA HIS A 284 29.91 -6.05 -17.95
C HIS A 284 28.84 -7.03 -18.47
N ASP A 285 28.65 -7.10 -19.78
CA ASP A 285 27.61 -7.93 -20.36
C ASP A 285 27.94 -9.43 -20.27
N ALA A 286 29.23 -9.77 -20.51
CA ALA A 286 29.71 -11.14 -20.39
C ALA A 286 29.66 -11.63 -18.94
N VAL A 287 30.22 -10.86 -18.00
CA VAL A 287 30.18 -11.20 -16.56
C VAL A 287 28.75 -11.27 -16.04
N ARG A 288 27.86 -10.39 -16.49
CA ARG A 288 26.44 -10.41 -16.11
C ARG A 288 25.75 -11.71 -16.62
N ALA A 289 26.00 -12.09 -17.85
CA ALA A 289 25.44 -13.31 -18.42
C ALA A 289 25.90 -14.54 -17.63
N ASP A 290 27.21 -14.67 -17.40
CA ASP A 290 27.80 -15.78 -16.64
C ASP A 290 27.30 -15.80 -15.18
N PHE A 291 27.13 -14.64 -14.54
CA PHE A 291 26.55 -14.53 -13.19
C PHE A 291 25.13 -15.14 -13.15
N TRP A 292 24.27 -14.81 -14.09
CA TRP A 292 22.90 -15.32 -14.08
C TRP A 292 22.83 -16.80 -14.46
N GLN A 293 23.73 -17.29 -15.30
CA GLN A 293 23.83 -18.73 -15.62
C GLN A 293 24.09 -19.60 -14.39
N ILE A 294 24.70 -19.06 -13.33
CA ILE A 294 24.92 -19.80 -12.08
C ILE A 294 23.58 -20.32 -11.52
N PHE A 295 22.53 -19.50 -11.58
CA PHE A 295 21.23 -19.77 -10.97
C PHE A 295 20.14 -20.19 -11.99
N ASP A 296 20.49 -20.25 -13.27
CA ASP A 296 19.60 -20.71 -14.35
C ASP A 296 19.80 -22.23 -14.55
N LEU A 297 19.28 -22.99 -13.61
CA LEU A 297 19.45 -24.44 -13.58
C LEU A 297 18.45 -25.15 -14.50
N PRO A 298 18.86 -26.27 -15.16
CA PRO A 298 17.96 -27.13 -15.92
C PRO A 298 16.79 -27.66 -15.11
N ASP A 299 15.67 -27.97 -15.78
CA ASP A 299 14.42 -28.36 -15.12
C ASP A 299 14.47 -29.75 -14.46
N ASP A 300 15.39 -30.61 -14.88
CA ASP A 300 15.65 -31.95 -14.33
C ASP A 300 16.36 -31.93 -12.97
N ILE A 301 16.93 -30.80 -12.57
CA ILE A 301 17.59 -30.71 -11.25
C ILE A 301 16.51 -30.38 -10.19
N ALA A 302 16.33 -31.32 -9.26
CA ALA A 302 15.38 -31.14 -8.16
C ALA A 302 15.79 -30.00 -7.22
N PRO A 303 14.82 -29.22 -6.67
CA PRO A 303 15.08 -28.27 -5.59
C PRO A 303 15.75 -28.93 -4.38
N GLY A 304 16.54 -28.14 -3.64
CA GLY A 304 17.29 -28.63 -2.48
C GLY A 304 18.77 -28.76 -2.76
N ASP A 305 19.43 -29.68 -2.08
CA ASP A 305 20.89 -29.85 -2.11
C ASP A 305 21.44 -30.13 -3.52
N ALA A 306 20.70 -30.84 -4.37
CA ALA A 306 21.08 -31.07 -5.76
C ALA A 306 21.20 -29.76 -6.54
N ALA A 307 20.22 -28.85 -6.37
CA ALA A 307 20.23 -27.54 -7.02
C ALA A 307 21.35 -26.65 -6.47
N VAL A 308 21.57 -26.64 -5.16
CA VAL A 308 22.68 -25.90 -4.54
C VAL A 308 24.03 -26.41 -5.05
N THR A 309 24.23 -27.73 -5.10
CA THR A 309 25.46 -28.34 -5.63
C THR A 309 25.70 -27.96 -7.10
N ALA A 310 24.65 -27.96 -7.91
CA ALA A 310 24.76 -27.55 -9.31
C ALA A 310 25.12 -26.06 -9.46
N ALA A 311 24.51 -25.20 -8.66
CA ALA A 311 24.84 -23.78 -8.64
C ALA A 311 26.29 -23.52 -8.17
N THR A 312 26.74 -24.24 -7.15
CA THR A 312 28.14 -24.16 -6.66
C THR A 312 29.14 -24.52 -7.77
N ARG A 313 28.93 -25.64 -8.48
CA ARG A 313 29.79 -26.00 -9.63
C ARG A 313 29.84 -24.94 -10.71
N ARG A 314 28.72 -24.26 -10.97
CA ARG A 314 28.67 -23.16 -11.94
C ARG A 314 29.36 -21.90 -11.39
N ALA A 315 29.31 -21.64 -10.09
CA ALA A 315 30.07 -20.57 -9.45
C ALA A 315 31.59 -20.85 -9.53
N ASP A 316 32.02 -22.11 -9.38
CA ASP A 316 33.42 -22.51 -9.59
C ASP A 316 33.86 -22.29 -11.06
N THR A 317 32.99 -22.58 -12.01
CA THR A 317 33.25 -22.26 -13.43
C THR A 317 33.39 -20.76 -13.66
N PHE A 318 32.48 -19.95 -13.11
CA PHE A 318 32.59 -18.49 -13.14
C PHE A 318 33.92 -18.03 -12.51
N ALA A 319 34.29 -18.57 -11.36
CA ALA A 319 35.54 -18.26 -10.69
C ALA A 319 36.77 -18.61 -11.55
N SER A 320 36.78 -19.76 -12.18
CA SER A 320 37.86 -20.21 -13.07
C SER A 320 37.99 -19.29 -14.30
N THR A 321 36.89 -18.80 -14.85
CA THR A 321 36.88 -17.93 -16.02
C THR A 321 37.39 -16.53 -15.68
N TRP A 322 36.92 -15.93 -14.57
CA TRP A 322 37.09 -14.52 -14.30
C TRP A 322 38.15 -14.17 -13.24
N ARG A 323 38.65 -15.13 -12.48
CA ARG A 323 39.61 -14.87 -11.38
C ARG A 323 40.91 -14.22 -11.86
N GLY A 324 41.40 -14.59 -13.04
CA GLY A 324 42.62 -13.98 -13.63
C GLY A 324 42.45 -12.49 -13.90
N ALA A 325 41.32 -12.09 -14.44
CA ALA A 325 41.05 -10.70 -14.82
C ALA A 325 40.42 -9.88 -13.67
N TYR A 326 39.53 -10.48 -12.89
CA TYR A 326 38.71 -9.79 -11.87
C TYR A 326 38.65 -10.55 -10.55
N PRO A 327 39.79 -10.77 -9.83
CA PRO A 327 39.82 -11.53 -8.58
C PRO A 327 38.87 -11.00 -7.52
N ARG A 328 38.76 -9.65 -7.38
CA ARG A 328 37.83 -9.03 -6.42
C ARG A 328 36.34 -9.25 -6.76
N ALA A 329 36.00 -9.38 -8.03
CA ALA A 329 34.63 -9.69 -8.45
C ALA A 329 34.27 -11.13 -8.10
N VAL A 330 35.21 -12.06 -8.31
CA VAL A 330 35.06 -13.48 -7.94
C VAL A 330 34.94 -13.63 -6.42
N ASP A 331 35.82 -12.99 -5.65
CA ASP A 331 35.73 -13.02 -4.18
C ASP A 331 34.40 -12.44 -3.70
N CYS A 332 33.93 -11.36 -4.32
CA CYS A 332 32.63 -10.79 -4.03
C CYS A 332 31.46 -11.77 -4.34
N LEU A 333 31.53 -12.57 -5.40
CA LEU A 333 30.52 -13.58 -5.71
C LEU A 333 30.53 -14.71 -4.67
N LEU A 334 31.72 -15.23 -4.33
CA LEU A 334 31.88 -16.39 -3.47
C LEU A 334 31.68 -16.09 -1.97
N ASP A 335 31.79 -14.82 -1.55
CA ASP A 335 31.56 -14.40 -0.18
C ASP A 335 30.10 -14.66 0.25
N GLY A 336 29.89 -15.68 1.10
CA GLY A 336 28.57 -16.13 1.56
C GLY A 336 27.70 -16.66 0.42
N PHE A 337 28.27 -17.47 -0.48
CA PHE A 337 27.56 -18.04 -1.63
C PHE A 337 26.34 -18.89 -1.23
N GLU A 338 26.40 -19.57 -0.10
CA GLU A 338 25.29 -20.30 0.49
C GLU A 338 24.04 -19.44 0.71
N LEU A 339 24.24 -18.17 1.08
CA LEU A 339 23.15 -17.19 1.24
C LEU A 339 22.59 -16.70 -0.11
N LEU A 340 23.35 -16.83 -1.19
CA LEU A 340 22.86 -16.54 -2.55
C LEU A 340 22.06 -17.71 -3.12
N ALA A 341 22.38 -18.93 -2.70
CA ALA A 341 21.78 -20.18 -3.16
C ALA A 341 20.59 -20.63 -2.31
N ALA A 342 20.28 -19.95 -1.20
CA ALA A 342 19.25 -20.38 -0.24
C ALA A 342 17.86 -20.56 -0.87
N HIS A 343 17.49 -19.74 -1.87
CA HIS A 343 16.23 -19.87 -2.60
C HIS A 343 16.08 -21.20 -3.35
N LEU A 344 17.18 -21.87 -3.67
CA LEU A 344 17.18 -23.15 -4.40
C LEU A 344 16.63 -24.31 -3.57
N HIS A 345 16.52 -24.17 -2.24
CA HIS A 345 15.85 -25.15 -1.38
C HIS A 345 14.32 -25.11 -1.44
N HIS A 346 13.76 -24.07 -2.07
CA HIS A 346 12.32 -23.86 -2.18
C HIS A 346 11.77 -24.41 -3.51
N PRO A 347 10.43 -24.54 -3.66
CA PRO A 347 9.83 -24.95 -4.93
C PRO A 347 10.32 -24.10 -6.11
N ARG A 348 10.60 -24.73 -7.23
CA ARG A 348 11.21 -24.09 -8.39
C ARG A 348 10.37 -22.93 -8.94
N SER A 349 9.05 -23.09 -8.92
CA SER A 349 8.09 -22.05 -9.30
C SER A 349 8.25 -20.74 -8.51
N HIS A 350 8.81 -20.82 -7.30
CA HIS A 350 9.01 -19.68 -6.41
C HIS A 350 10.33 -18.92 -6.68
N TRP A 351 11.36 -19.58 -7.22
CA TRP A 351 12.71 -19.01 -7.39
C TRP A 351 12.75 -17.63 -8.02
N PRO A 352 12.01 -17.35 -9.12
CA PRO A 352 12.05 -16.02 -9.75
C PRO A 352 11.54 -14.89 -8.84
N ARG A 353 10.75 -15.24 -7.81
CA ARG A 353 10.15 -14.27 -6.88
C ARG A 353 10.99 -14.07 -5.63
N ILE A 354 11.61 -15.14 -5.11
CA ILE A 354 12.25 -15.13 -3.79
C ILE A 354 13.76 -14.92 -3.81
N ARG A 355 14.38 -14.83 -4.98
CA ARG A 355 15.83 -14.63 -5.12
C ARG A 355 16.29 -13.17 -5.07
N HIS A 356 15.36 -12.20 -4.95
CA HIS A 356 15.69 -10.78 -4.97
C HIS A 356 14.60 -9.89 -4.36
N THR A 357 14.96 -8.66 -3.96
CA THR A 357 14.07 -7.62 -3.43
C THR A 357 13.54 -6.66 -4.51
N ASN A 358 13.65 -7.00 -5.80
CA ASN A 358 13.40 -6.12 -6.94
C ASN A 358 12.00 -5.46 -6.93
N LEU A 359 11.01 -6.12 -6.31
CA LEU A 359 9.67 -5.57 -6.18
C LEU A 359 9.67 -4.29 -5.34
N ILE A 360 10.33 -4.33 -4.18
CA ILE A 360 10.51 -3.17 -3.29
C ILE A 360 11.36 -2.11 -4.00
N GLU A 361 12.49 -2.50 -4.62
CA GLU A 361 13.36 -1.57 -5.33
C GLU A 361 12.66 -0.79 -6.43
N ARG A 362 11.84 -1.46 -7.26
CA ARG A 362 11.05 -0.81 -8.31
C ARG A 362 10.07 0.18 -7.72
N THR A 363 9.41 -0.19 -6.64
CA THR A 363 8.44 0.65 -5.97
C THR A 363 9.13 1.86 -5.30
N PHE A 364 10.30 1.67 -4.70
CA PHE A 364 11.14 2.79 -4.24
C PHE A 364 11.61 3.69 -5.38
N GLY A 365 11.94 3.13 -6.54
CA GLY A 365 12.29 3.89 -7.74
C GLY A 365 11.14 4.79 -8.18
N GLU A 366 9.91 4.28 -8.17
CA GLU A 366 8.68 5.03 -8.45
C GLU A 366 8.45 6.10 -7.39
N THR A 367 8.59 5.77 -6.12
CA THR A 367 8.45 6.69 -5.00
C THR A 367 9.45 7.84 -5.11
N ARG A 368 10.74 7.54 -5.38
CA ARG A 368 11.77 8.57 -5.59
C ARG A 368 11.46 9.48 -6.76
N ARG A 369 10.95 8.97 -7.88
CA ARG A 369 10.51 9.80 -9.02
C ARG A 369 9.42 10.78 -8.64
N ARG A 370 8.45 10.32 -7.85
CA ARG A 370 7.31 11.14 -7.40
C ARG A 370 7.72 12.17 -6.34
N THR A 371 8.58 11.78 -5.40
CA THR A 371 9.04 12.68 -4.33
C THR A 371 10.15 13.63 -4.77
N LYS A 372 10.84 13.35 -5.89
CA LYS A 372 11.89 14.22 -6.43
C LYS A 372 11.41 15.65 -6.70
N VAL A 373 10.16 15.82 -7.10
CA VAL A 373 9.53 17.11 -7.38
C VAL A 373 9.37 17.94 -6.10
N ILE A 374 9.23 17.31 -4.94
CA ILE A 374 9.08 17.97 -3.64
C ILE A 374 10.41 18.58 -3.16
N GLY A 375 11.54 18.18 -3.78
CA GLY A 375 12.89 18.64 -3.42
C GLY A 375 13.34 18.13 -2.04
N ARG A 376 12.52 18.35 -1.02
CA ARG A 376 12.68 17.84 0.34
C ARG A 376 11.34 17.52 0.96
N LEU A 377 11.23 16.40 1.65
CA LEU A 377 10.07 16.02 2.42
C LEU A 377 10.03 16.83 3.74
N PRO A 378 8.88 17.35 4.17
CA PRO A 378 8.78 18.24 5.33
C PRO A 378 8.73 17.46 6.65
N GLY A 379 9.82 16.75 6.98
CA GLY A 379 9.95 15.96 8.21
C GLY A 379 9.30 14.58 8.13
N GLU A 380 9.70 13.70 9.05
CA GLU A 380 9.31 12.29 9.11
C GLU A 380 7.78 12.10 9.19
N ARG A 381 7.10 12.88 10.05
CA ARG A 381 5.63 12.83 10.24
C ARG A 381 4.80 13.09 8.97
N THR A 382 5.41 13.66 7.94
CA THR A 382 4.76 13.88 6.64
C THR A 382 5.34 12.97 5.57
N ALA A 383 6.64 12.67 5.66
CA ALA A 383 7.36 11.83 4.72
C ALA A 383 6.87 10.38 4.74
N LEU A 384 6.80 9.76 5.91
CA LEU A 384 6.42 8.35 6.04
C LEU A 384 4.99 8.07 5.55
N PRO A 385 3.94 8.85 5.93
CA PRO A 385 2.60 8.66 5.37
C PRO A 385 2.55 8.83 3.84
N LEU A 386 3.33 9.77 3.29
CA LEU A 386 3.41 9.93 1.83
C LEU A 386 4.08 8.74 1.16
N LEU A 387 5.21 8.28 1.70
CA LEU A 387 5.92 7.10 1.19
C LEU A 387 5.02 5.86 1.28
N TRP A 388 4.36 5.67 2.43
CA TRP A 388 3.39 4.60 2.63
C TRP A 388 2.27 4.65 1.60
N ALA A 389 1.62 5.79 1.40
CA ALA A 389 0.51 5.92 0.45
C ALA A 389 0.92 5.62 -1.00
N VAL A 390 2.17 5.92 -1.39
CA VAL A 390 2.72 5.55 -2.70
C VAL A 390 2.99 4.06 -2.79
N LEU A 391 3.61 3.49 -1.74
CA LEU A 391 3.96 2.07 -1.67
C LEU A 391 2.72 1.19 -1.59
N ASP A 392 1.73 1.57 -0.77
CA ASP A 392 0.47 0.85 -0.60
C ASP A 392 -0.32 0.77 -1.91
N ARG A 393 -0.43 1.89 -2.64
CA ARG A 393 -1.03 1.88 -3.99
C ARG A 393 -0.28 1.01 -4.97
N ALA A 394 1.05 1.01 -4.93
CA ALA A 394 1.85 0.15 -5.78
C ALA A 394 1.70 -1.32 -5.38
N ALA A 395 1.57 -1.60 -4.08
CA ALA A 395 1.36 -2.93 -3.53
C ALA A 395 0.08 -3.59 -4.04
N ALA A 396 -0.97 -2.83 -4.29
CA ALA A 396 -2.20 -3.34 -4.92
C ALA A 396 -1.99 -3.99 -6.30
N GLY A 397 -0.90 -3.63 -7.00
CA GLY A 397 -0.48 -4.24 -8.27
C GLY A 397 0.55 -5.35 -8.13
N TRP A 398 0.96 -5.69 -6.92
CA TRP A 398 1.95 -6.73 -6.70
C TRP A 398 1.36 -8.11 -6.97
N ARG A 399 2.17 -8.97 -7.57
CA ARG A 399 1.79 -10.35 -7.84
C ARG A 399 2.46 -11.26 -6.83
N GLY A 400 1.66 -12.08 -6.17
CA GLY A 400 2.11 -13.15 -5.29
C GLY A 400 2.69 -14.35 -6.04
N ILE A 401 2.67 -15.49 -5.39
CA ILE A 401 3.06 -16.79 -5.92
C ILE A 401 1.80 -17.67 -5.96
N THR A 402 1.55 -18.31 -7.08
CA THR A 402 0.50 -19.31 -7.16
C THR A 402 1.07 -20.65 -6.70
N TYR A 403 0.55 -21.18 -5.61
CA TYR A 403 0.98 -22.45 -5.04
C TYR A 403 0.22 -23.62 -5.67
N THR A 404 0.96 -24.59 -6.16
CA THR A 404 0.38 -25.90 -6.50
C THR A 404 0.24 -26.75 -5.23
N PRO A 405 -0.60 -27.81 -5.23
CA PRO A 405 -0.65 -28.74 -4.11
C PRO A 405 0.70 -29.39 -3.77
N ALA A 406 1.60 -29.49 -4.74
CA ALA A 406 2.97 -29.98 -4.52
C ALA A 406 3.82 -28.93 -3.79
N ASP A 407 3.71 -27.65 -4.18
CA ASP A 407 4.41 -26.54 -3.53
C ASP A 407 3.98 -26.42 -2.06
N VAL A 408 2.67 -26.50 -1.78
CA VAL A 408 2.14 -26.46 -0.40
C VAL A 408 2.78 -27.56 0.46
N ARG A 409 2.82 -28.81 -0.03
CA ARG A 409 3.45 -29.92 0.71
C ARG A 409 4.94 -29.70 0.93
N ALA A 410 5.64 -29.19 -0.09
CA ALA A 410 7.06 -28.89 0.02
C ALA A 410 7.32 -27.79 1.06
N MET A 411 6.53 -26.72 1.05
CA MET A 411 6.65 -25.63 2.02
C MET A 411 6.34 -26.08 3.45
N GLN A 412 5.33 -26.90 3.66
CA GLN A 412 5.03 -27.51 4.96
C GLN A 412 6.20 -28.37 5.47
N THR A 413 6.87 -29.10 4.56
CA THR A 413 8.06 -29.89 4.92
C THR A 413 9.23 -29.00 5.30
N ILE A 414 9.49 -27.93 4.52
CA ILE A 414 10.56 -26.97 4.82
C ILE A 414 10.30 -26.29 6.18
N ARG A 415 9.08 -25.87 6.45
CA ARG A 415 8.68 -25.22 7.70
C ARG A 415 8.95 -26.14 8.90
N ARG A 416 8.52 -27.39 8.84
CA ARG A 416 8.78 -28.38 9.90
C ARG A 416 10.27 -28.61 10.19
N HIS A 417 11.13 -28.50 9.19
CA HIS A 417 12.58 -28.64 9.38
C HIS A 417 13.23 -27.38 10.00
N LEU A 418 12.57 -26.24 9.92
CA LEU A 418 13.07 -24.98 10.48
C LEU A 418 12.52 -24.70 11.89
N GLU A 419 11.38 -25.30 12.24
CA GLU A 419 10.89 -25.25 13.61
C GLU A 419 11.87 -26.01 14.50
N PRO A 420 12.42 -25.37 15.55
CA PRO A 420 13.19 -26.12 16.55
C PRO A 420 12.29 -27.20 17.11
N ALA A 421 12.86 -28.40 17.35
CA ALA A 421 12.14 -29.47 18.06
C ALA A 421 11.58 -28.86 19.35
N ILE A 422 10.28 -28.59 19.35
CA ILE A 422 9.60 -28.03 20.53
C ILE A 422 9.72 -29.13 21.57
N ASP A 423 10.48 -28.86 22.61
CA ASP A 423 10.60 -29.72 23.77
C ASP A 423 9.20 -29.80 24.40
N HIS A 424 8.46 -30.87 24.08
CA HIS A 424 7.08 -31.09 24.54
C HIS A 424 6.99 -31.21 26.07
N ASP A 425 8.15 -31.28 26.76
CA ASP A 425 8.22 -31.41 28.22
C ASP A 425 8.02 -30.08 28.97
N ASN A 426 8.10 -28.92 28.29
CA ASN A 426 8.03 -27.62 28.98
C ASN A 426 6.63 -26.95 28.95
N ARG A 427 5.59 -27.62 28.41
CA ARG A 427 4.19 -27.12 28.46
C ARG A 427 3.43 -27.50 29.75
N ALA A 428 4.06 -28.22 30.67
CA ALA A 428 3.42 -28.72 31.91
C ALA A 428 3.74 -27.90 33.17
N GLN A 429 4.45 -26.77 33.08
CA GLN A 429 4.61 -25.91 34.25
C GLN A 429 3.58 -24.78 34.23
N PRO A 430 2.61 -24.77 35.19
CA PRO A 430 1.75 -23.60 35.41
C PRO A 430 2.63 -22.42 35.87
N PRO A 431 2.25 -21.17 35.52
CA PRO A 431 2.99 -19.99 35.95
C PRO A 431 3.10 -19.97 37.44
N PRO A 432 4.23 -19.55 38.05
CA PRO A 432 4.41 -19.45 39.47
C PRO A 432 3.33 -18.52 40.07
N GLU A 433 2.59 -19.02 41.09
CA GLU A 433 1.64 -18.23 41.86
C GLU A 433 2.38 -17.00 42.39
N ARG A 434 1.89 -15.82 42.08
CA ARG A 434 2.38 -14.59 42.68
C ARG A 434 1.85 -14.56 44.11
N ASP A 435 2.76 -14.70 45.06
CA ASP A 435 2.51 -14.49 46.47
C ASP A 435 1.98 -13.06 46.72
N VAL A 436 0.69 -12.95 47.00
CA VAL A 436 0.02 -11.73 47.43
C VAL A 436 -0.06 -11.74 48.95
N THR A 437 1.10 -11.69 49.61
CA THR A 437 1.14 -11.43 51.03
C THR A 437 2.39 -10.64 51.37
N ALA A 438 2.25 -9.31 51.40
CA ALA A 438 2.95 -8.40 52.31
C ALA A 438 2.65 -6.95 51.96
N ALA A 439 1.62 -6.38 52.57
CA ALA A 439 1.63 -4.98 53.03
C ALA A 439 0.42 -4.82 53.97
N ALA A 440 0.68 -5.02 55.26
CA ALA A 440 -0.06 -4.40 56.32
C ALA A 440 0.58 -3.04 56.64
#